data_6ceee53e0dbb7d319c2598bf09f731cd
#
_entry.id   6ceee53e0dbb7d319c2598bf09f731cd
#
_cell.length_a   1.000
_cell.length_b   1.000
_cell.length_c   1.000
_cell.angle_alpha   90.00
_cell.angle_beta   90.00
_cell.angle_gamma   90.00
#
_symmetry.space_group_name_H-M   'P 1'
#
loop_
_entity.id
_entity.type
_entity.pdbx_description
1 polymer ?
#
loop_
_entity_poly.entity_id
_entity_poly.type
_entity_poly.pdbx_seq_one_letter_code
_entity_poly.pdbx_strand_id
1 'polypeptide(L)'
;MQAATFAAVTVTALRFSERGLSAAQQRFNRLLERSETLARRIAAVQDMADAHRRQHAQKVYPLEVRRDALMQDMVRLLDERLRKPGLSRTQKRQAREILCELAAPFALAGDEAMRELHDAHGEQSLDEQQRFEAEATQDFLEDVFGQKFGEDVDFSDPEAMLRASMEHMRRAAQAGQATQDGQDARDKPKARRAKPARLKKAEAEAQDASAALRTIFRQLASALHPDRETDPVERARKTALMSEANAAYDRRDLLALLQLQLRADLANGQTVAKLAHDKLAALTALLKERADVLQRELAVAEQQIRMEFGLLRFGAISEGVLRRHIADQQSELQFDISQMQRDLRTIRDDAVFKRWLREQHRPARDAF
;
A
#
# COMPACT_ATOMS: atom_id res chain seq x y z
N MET A 1 6.14 -5.76 -21.22
CA MET A 1 5.03 -6.75 -21.27
C MET A 1 5.45 -8.18 -21.64
N GLN A 2 6.73 -8.56 -21.66
CA GLN A 2 7.18 -9.91 -22.07
C GLN A 2 7.71 -10.79 -20.93
N ALA A 3 7.88 -10.27 -19.71
CA ALA A 3 8.47 -11.02 -18.59
C ALA A 3 7.49 -11.98 -17.86
N ALA A 4 6.19 -11.71 -17.88
CA ALA A 4 5.20 -12.50 -17.14
C ALA A 4 4.81 -13.84 -17.80
N THR A 5 4.95 -13.95 -19.13
CA THR A 5 4.51 -15.13 -19.88
C THR A 5 5.52 -16.30 -19.81
N PHE A 6 6.78 -16.02 -19.50
CA PHE A 6 7.83 -17.05 -19.41
C PHE A 6 7.86 -17.81 -18.07
N ALA A 7 7.34 -17.21 -16.99
CA ALA A 7 7.36 -17.82 -15.66
C ALA A 7 6.37 -18.99 -15.49
N ALA A 8 5.27 -19.00 -16.23
CA ALA A 8 4.18 -19.98 -16.04
C ALA A 8 4.48 -21.40 -16.57
N VAL A 9 5.36 -21.53 -17.58
CA VAL A 9 5.58 -22.84 -18.25
C VAL A 9 6.58 -23.74 -17.51
N THR A 10 7.44 -23.20 -16.67
CA THR A 10 8.60 -23.91 -16.11
C THR A 10 8.38 -24.55 -14.74
N VAL A 11 7.36 -24.15 -13.99
CA VAL A 11 7.16 -24.60 -12.61
C VAL A 11 6.46 -25.97 -12.54
N THR A 12 5.64 -26.32 -13.53
CA THR A 12 5.00 -27.63 -13.62
C THR A 12 6.03 -28.77 -13.68
N ALA A 13 7.23 -28.51 -14.17
CA ALA A 13 8.31 -29.48 -14.29
C ALA A 13 9.05 -29.78 -12.97
N LEU A 14 8.91 -28.93 -11.94
CA LEU A 14 9.48 -29.16 -10.60
C LEU A 14 8.61 -30.08 -9.74
N ARG A 15 7.39 -30.39 -10.18
CA ARG A 15 6.50 -31.28 -9.42
C ARG A 15 6.95 -32.73 -9.54
N PHE A 16 6.99 -33.42 -8.43
CA PHE A 16 7.11 -34.87 -8.43
C PHE A 16 5.88 -35.50 -9.09
N SER A 17 6.07 -36.58 -9.86
CA SER A 17 4.96 -37.26 -10.55
C SER A 17 3.97 -37.91 -9.57
N GLU A 18 2.69 -37.95 -9.92
CA GLU A 18 1.57 -38.24 -9.02
C GLU A 18 1.48 -39.67 -8.49
N ARG A 19 2.26 -40.63 -8.97
CA ARG A 19 2.20 -42.02 -8.53
C ARG A 19 3.27 -42.36 -7.51
N GLY A 20 2.86 -42.73 -6.28
CA GLY A 20 3.75 -43.25 -5.24
C GLY A 20 4.59 -42.20 -4.51
N LEU A 21 4.12 -40.96 -4.40
CA LEU A 21 4.84 -39.88 -3.72
C LEU A 21 4.93 -40.10 -2.20
N SER A 22 6.14 -39.92 -1.65
CA SER A 22 6.34 -39.86 -0.22
C SER A 22 5.62 -38.65 0.39
N ALA A 23 5.32 -38.67 1.70
CA ALA A 23 4.70 -37.57 2.41
C ALA A 23 5.54 -36.26 2.28
N ALA A 24 6.87 -36.36 2.23
CA ALA A 24 7.79 -35.23 2.02
C ALA A 24 7.65 -34.61 0.62
N GLN A 25 7.56 -35.45 -0.41
CA GLN A 25 7.36 -35.00 -1.81
C GLN A 25 5.98 -34.36 -2.00
N GLN A 26 4.93 -34.91 -1.38
CA GLN A 26 3.59 -34.30 -1.39
C GLN A 26 3.58 -32.93 -0.72
N ARG A 27 4.29 -32.78 0.41
CA ARG A 27 4.42 -31.51 1.13
C ARG A 27 5.18 -30.47 0.28
N PHE A 28 6.25 -30.87 -0.37
CA PHE A 28 7.01 -30.03 -1.29
C PHE A 28 6.11 -29.52 -2.44
N ASN A 29 5.39 -30.42 -3.13
CA ASN A 29 4.48 -30.07 -4.23
C ASN A 29 3.40 -29.09 -3.77
N ARG A 30 2.80 -29.29 -2.60
CA ARG A 30 1.79 -28.36 -2.04
C ARG A 30 2.35 -26.96 -1.75
N LEU A 31 3.57 -26.87 -1.22
CA LEU A 31 4.20 -25.58 -0.94
C LEU A 31 4.60 -24.86 -2.23
N LEU A 32 5.06 -25.60 -3.23
CA LEU A 32 5.35 -25.08 -4.55
C LEU A 32 4.09 -24.46 -5.18
N GLU A 33 3.00 -25.21 -5.23
CA GLU A 33 1.70 -24.75 -5.73
C GLU A 33 1.15 -23.54 -4.96
N ARG A 34 1.30 -23.52 -3.64
CA ARG A 34 0.94 -22.37 -2.81
C ARG A 34 1.75 -21.13 -3.17
N SER A 35 3.05 -21.26 -3.34
CA SER A 35 3.95 -20.15 -3.70
C SER A 35 3.60 -19.58 -5.09
N GLU A 36 3.33 -20.44 -6.07
CA GLU A 36 2.88 -20.04 -7.41
C GLU A 36 1.53 -19.32 -7.36
N THR A 37 0.61 -19.86 -6.58
CA THR A 37 -0.73 -19.27 -6.45
C THR A 37 -0.65 -17.88 -5.81
N LEU A 38 0.19 -17.72 -4.78
CA LEU A 38 0.41 -16.42 -4.13
C LEU A 38 1.08 -15.43 -5.09
N ALA A 39 2.12 -15.84 -5.81
CA ALA A 39 2.79 -14.98 -6.79
C ALA A 39 1.83 -14.53 -7.90
N ARG A 40 1.02 -15.45 -8.46
CA ARG A 40 -0.03 -15.12 -9.43
C ARG A 40 -1.09 -14.18 -8.84
N ARG A 41 -1.46 -14.38 -7.57
CA ARG A 41 -2.42 -13.50 -6.89
C ARG A 41 -1.87 -12.09 -6.71
N ILE A 42 -0.60 -11.93 -6.32
CA ILE A 42 0.06 -10.62 -6.20
C ILE A 42 0.03 -9.90 -7.54
N ALA A 43 0.47 -10.57 -8.62
CA ALA A 43 0.44 -9.99 -9.97
C ALA A 43 -0.99 -9.58 -10.39
N ALA A 44 -1.98 -10.45 -10.17
CA ALA A 44 -3.37 -10.16 -10.50
C ALA A 44 -3.92 -8.96 -9.70
N VAL A 45 -3.55 -8.82 -8.42
CA VAL A 45 -3.96 -7.68 -7.59
C VAL A 45 -3.33 -6.37 -8.11
N GLN A 46 -2.06 -6.40 -8.51
CA GLN A 46 -1.38 -5.25 -9.11
C GLN A 46 -2.00 -4.87 -10.47
N ASP A 47 -2.26 -5.83 -11.34
CA ASP A 47 -2.92 -5.60 -12.63
C ASP A 47 -4.32 -4.99 -12.46
N MET A 48 -5.09 -5.47 -11.48
CA MET A 48 -6.41 -4.91 -11.14
C MET A 48 -6.29 -3.47 -10.62
N ALA A 49 -5.29 -3.17 -9.78
CA ALA A 49 -5.06 -1.81 -9.31
C ALA A 49 -4.70 -0.85 -10.46
N ASP A 50 -3.83 -1.28 -11.37
CA ASP A 50 -3.47 -0.49 -12.54
C ASP A 50 -4.66 -0.27 -13.48
N ALA A 51 -5.50 -1.26 -13.66
CA ALA A 51 -6.73 -1.12 -14.42
C ALA A 51 -7.71 -0.13 -13.76
N HIS A 52 -7.82 -0.16 -12.42
CA HIS A 52 -8.64 0.77 -11.65
C HIS A 52 -8.12 2.22 -11.80
N ARG A 53 -6.81 2.45 -11.64
CA ARG A 53 -6.21 3.80 -11.84
C ARG A 53 -6.50 4.35 -13.24
N ARG A 54 -6.37 3.51 -14.27
CA ARG A 54 -6.71 3.91 -15.65
C ARG A 54 -8.19 4.26 -15.80
N GLN A 55 -9.08 3.47 -15.21
CA GLN A 55 -10.51 3.75 -15.25
C GLN A 55 -10.88 5.00 -14.46
N HIS A 56 -10.30 5.21 -13.30
CA HIS A 56 -10.46 6.43 -12.51
C HIS A 56 -10.06 7.66 -13.32
N ALA A 57 -8.87 7.66 -13.92
CA ALA A 57 -8.37 8.76 -14.73
C ALA A 57 -9.27 9.05 -15.96
N GLN A 58 -9.90 8.03 -16.54
CA GLN A 58 -10.75 8.20 -17.72
C GLN A 58 -12.20 8.60 -17.40
N LYS A 59 -12.76 8.11 -16.29
CA LYS A 59 -14.19 8.19 -16.01
C LYS A 59 -14.54 9.07 -14.81
N VAL A 60 -13.71 9.07 -13.77
CA VAL A 60 -13.97 9.76 -12.51
C VAL A 60 -13.32 11.15 -12.54
N TYR A 61 -12.02 11.19 -12.81
CA TYR A 61 -11.26 12.46 -12.80
C TYR A 61 -11.88 13.60 -13.64
N PRO A 62 -12.42 13.38 -14.86
CA PRO A 62 -13.09 14.45 -15.59
C PRO A 62 -14.35 14.98 -14.89
N LEU A 63 -15.03 14.13 -14.11
CA LEU A 63 -16.18 14.54 -13.31
C LEU A 63 -15.74 15.32 -12.06
N GLU A 64 -14.66 14.92 -11.44
CA GLU A 64 -14.05 15.68 -10.32
C GLU A 64 -13.70 17.10 -10.77
N VAL A 65 -12.96 17.23 -11.87
CA VAL A 65 -12.60 18.54 -12.44
C VAL A 65 -13.85 19.38 -12.74
N ARG A 66 -14.91 18.77 -13.27
CA ARG A 66 -16.15 19.46 -13.54
C ARG A 66 -16.90 19.90 -12.27
N ARG A 67 -16.94 19.05 -11.25
CA ARG A 67 -17.51 19.38 -9.93
C ARG A 67 -16.75 20.56 -9.33
N ASP A 68 -15.42 20.50 -9.33
CA ASP A 68 -14.54 21.51 -8.76
C ASP A 68 -14.74 22.87 -9.45
N ALA A 69 -14.85 22.89 -10.76
CA ALA A 69 -15.18 24.12 -11.51
C ALA A 69 -16.55 24.71 -11.08
N LEU A 70 -17.57 23.85 -10.87
CA LEU A 70 -18.86 24.30 -10.39
C LEU A 70 -18.82 24.81 -8.94
N MET A 71 -18.00 24.20 -8.10
CA MET A 71 -17.75 24.68 -6.72
C MET A 71 -17.12 26.06 -6.73
N GLN A 72 -16.10 26.29 -7.56
CA GLN A 72 -15.49 27.61 -7.73
C GLN A 72 -16.49 28.64 -8.27
N ASP A 73 -17.33 28.27 -9.23
CA ASP A 73 -18.41 29.14 -9.73
C ASP A 73 -19.42 29.49 -8.63
N MET A 74 -19.74 28.54 -7.77
CA MET A 74 -20.60 28.78 -6.60
C MET A 74 -19.96 29.78 -5.63
N VAL A 75 -18.68 29.65 -5.33
CA VAL A 75 -17.91 30.59 -4.48
C VAL A 75 -17.99 31.99 -5.05
N ARG A 76 -17.70 32.15 -6.37
CA ARG A 76 -17.77 33.48 -7.04
C ARG A 76 -19.18 34.07 -6.98
N LEU A 77 -20.21 33.24 -7.21
CA LEU A 77 -21.59 33.69 -7.14
C LEU A 77 -21.97 34.14 -5.72
N LEU A 78 -21.57 33.41 -4.70
CA LEU A 78 -21.80 33.76 -3.29
C LEU A 78 -21.12 35.09 -2.94
N ASP A 79 -19.89 35.32 -3.38
CA ASP A 79 -19.19 36.59 -3.24
C ASP A 79 -19.95 37.75 -3.89
N GLU A 80 -20.40 37.60 -5.15
CA GLU A 80 -21.22 38.60 -5.82
C GLU A 80 -22.52 38.90 -5.04
N ARG A 81 -23.15 37.89 -4.49
CA ARG A 81 -24.40 38.03 -3.71
C ARG A 81 -24.17 38.75 -2.38
N LEU A 82 -23.06 38.50 -1.73
CA LEU A 82 -22.67 39.15 -0.48
C LEU A 82 -22.38 40.65 -0.65
N ARG A 83 -21.90 41.07 -1.81
CA ARG A 83 -21.64 42.47 -2.18
C ARG A 83 -22.95 43.24 -2.48
N LYS A 84 -24.04 42.53 -2.84
CA LYS A 84 -25.32 43.16 -3.15
C LYS A 84 -26.13 43.41 -1.88
N PRO A 85 -26.95 44.52 -1.82
CA PRO A 85 -27.86 44.75 -0.70
C PRO A 85 -29.03 43.76 -0.74
N GLY A 86 -29.71 43.58 0.38
CA GLY A 86 -30.99 42.84 0.44
C GLY A 86 -30.96 41.53 1.24
N LEU A 87 -29.79 41.14 1.76
CA LEU A 87 -29.63 40.01 2.68
C LEU A 87 -29.68 40.47 4.15
N SER A 88 -30.37 39.71 4.98
CA SER A 88 -30.34 39.91 6.44
C SER A 88 -28.97 39.55 7.03
N ARG A 89 -28.69 39.98 8.25
CA ARG A 89 -27.43 39.69 8.95
C ARG A 89 -27.19 38.15 9.05
N THR A 90 -28.24 37.38 9.34
CA THR A 90 -28.15 35.91 9.43
C THR A 90 -27.87 35.29 8.08
N GLN A 91 -28.55 35.75 7.03
CA GLN A 91 -28.34 35.25 5.66
C GLN A 91 -26.91 35.56 5.15
N LYS A 92 -26.37 36.73 5.49
CA LYS A 92 -24.98 37.07 5.15
C LYS A 92 -23.98 36.15 5.85
N ARG A 93 -24.23 35.83 7.16
CA ARG A 93 -23.39 34.89 7.89
C ARG A 93 -23.41 33.51 7.24
N GLN A 94 -24.59 32.96 6.95
CA GLN A 94 -24.75 31.66 6.33
C GLN A 94 -24.06 31.59 4.95
N ALA A 95 -24.23 32.65 4.12
CA ALA A 95 -23.58 32.70 2.83
C ALA A 95 -22.05 32.73 2.91
N ARG A 96 -21.49 33.39 3.94
CA ARG A 96 -20.03 33.41 4.22
C ARG A 96 -19.54 32.06 4.68
N GLU A 97 -20.23 31.40 5.60
CA GLU A 97 -19.91 30.07 6.08
C GLU A 97 -19.80 29.07 4.91
N ILE A 98 -20.84 29.04 4.03
CA ILE A 98 -20.83 28.17 2.84
C ILE A 98 -19.71 28.56 1.87
N LEU A 99 -19.48 29.86 1.64
CA LEU A 99 -18.40 30.33 0.77
C LEU A 99 -17.03 29.84 1.27
N CYS A 100 -16.75 30.04 2.56
CA CYS A 100 -15.49 29.62 3.16
C CYS A 100 -15.32 28.09 3.11
N GLU A 101 -16.38 27.31 3.41
CA GLU A 101 -16.36 25.87 3.35
C GLU A 101 -16.05 25.36 1.93
N LEU A 102 -16.65 25.97 0.90
CA LEU A 102 -16.41 25.60 -0.50
C LEU A 102 -15.04 26.08 -1.02
N ALA A 103 -14.54 27.21 -0.55
CA ALA A 103 -13.26 27.78 -0.99
C ALA A 103 -12.04 27.11 -0.35
N ALA A 104 -12.17 26.68 0.94
CA ALA A 104 -11.06 26.15 1.72
C ALA A 104 -10.26 25.03 1.03
N PRO A 105 -10.86 23.98 0.43
CA PRO A 105 -10.10 22.91 -0.22
C PRO A 105 -9.22 23.42 -1.37
N PHE A 106 -9.70 24.37 -2.16
CA PHE A 106 -8.95 24.96 -3.27
C PHE A 106 -7.82 25.86 -2.78
N ALA A 107 -8.11 26.68 -1.79
CA ALA A 107 -7.13 27.57 -1.18
C ALA A 107 -5.98 26.79 -0.51
N LEU A 108 -6.28 25.67 0.16
CA LEU A 108 -5.29 24.75 0.71
C LEU A 108 -4.49 24.03 -0.39
N ALA A 109 -5.08 23.82 -1.55
CA ALA A 109 -4.40 23.26 -2.73
C ALA A 109 -3.57 24.29 -3.51
N GLY A 110 -3.52 25.56 -3.07
CA GLY A 110 -2.69 26.61 -3.64
C GLY A 110 -3.42 27.52 -4.65
N ASP A 111 -4.76 27.52 -4.69
CA ASP A 111 -5.55 28.47 -5.50
C ASP A 111 -5.63 29.81 -4.75
N GLU A 112 -4.79 30.77 -5.16
CA GLU A 112 -4.71 32.10 -4.53
C GLU A 112 -6.04 32.87 -4.63
N ALA A 113 -6.80 32.75 -5.73
CA ALA A 113 -8.09 33.44 -5.86
C ALA A 113 -9.12 32.91 -4.87
N MET A 114 -9.13 31.60 -4.61
CA MET A 114 -10.01 31.00 -3.61
C MET A 114 -9.55 31.33 -2.18
N ARG A 115 -8.22 31.44 -1.95
CA ARG A 115 -7.65 31.87 -0.67
C ARG A 115 -8.06 33.32 -0.36
N GLU A 116 -7.92 34.23 -1.31
CA GLU A 116 -8.36 35.63 -1.15
C GLU A 116 -9.85 35.74 -0.80
N LEU A 117 -10.70 34.95 -1.46
CA LEU A 117 -12.14 34.93 -1.19
C LEU A 117 -12.45 34.34 0.19
N HIS A 118 -11.77 33.26 0.58
CA HIS A 118 -11.92 32.68 1.91
C HIS A 118 -11.54 33.69 2.99
N ASP A 119 -10.37 34.30 2.90
CA ASP A 119 -9.85 35.22 3.94
C ASP A 119 -10.63 36.54 3.99
N ALA A 120 -11.20 36.99 2.86
CA ALA A 120 -12.07 38.16 2.83
C ALA A 120 -13.43 37.96 3.52
N HIS A 121 -13.92 36.74 3.61
CA HIS A 121 -15.23 36.41 4.15
C HIS A 121 -15.17 35.57 5.43
N GLY A 122 -14.06 34.92 5.75
CA GLY A 122 -13.83 34.13 6.94
C GLY A 122 -13.71 35.01 8.21
N GLU A 123 -14.01 34.43 9.35
CA GLU A 123 -13.76 35.07 10.65
C GLU A 123 -12.27 35.10 11.01
N GLN A 124 -11.50 34.12 10.48
CA GLN A 124 -10.06 33.99 10.58
C GLN A 124 -9.50 33.62 9.20
N SER A 125 -8.26 34.02 8.92
CA SER A 125 -7.57 33.59 7.72
C SER A 125 -7.24 32.09 7.79
N LEU A 126 -7.04 31.43 6.64
CA LEU A 126 -6.62 30.03 6.60
C LEU A 126 -5.32 29.78 7.34
N ASP A 127 -4.37 30.72 7.27
CA ASP A 127 -3.10 30.61 7.97
C ASP A 127 -3.29 30.67 9.51
N GLU A 128 -4.23 31.49 10.00
CA GLU A 128 -4.58 31.53 11.43
C GLU A 128 -5.27 30.25 11.88
N GLN A 129 -6.18 29.72 11.06
CA GLN A 129 -6.84 28.44 11.35
C GLN A 129 -5.85 27.28 11.41
N GLN A 130 -4.94 27.19 10.42
CA GLN A 130 -3.89 26.15 10.41
C GLN A 130 -2.97 26.25 11.64
N ARG A 131 -2.58 27.45 12.03
CA ARG A 131 -1.77 27.65 13.25
C ARG A 131 -2.51 27.17 14.48
N PHE A 132 -3.77 27.56 14.63
CA PHE A 132 -4.58 27.16 15.76
C PHE A 132 -4.79 25.63 15.81
N GLU A 133 -5.04 24.99 14.68
CA GLU A 133 -5.15 23.53 14.58
C GLU A 133 -3.82 22.83 14.88
N ALA A 134 -2.70 23.40 14.41
CA ALA A 134 -1.36 22.89 14.70
C ALA A 134 -1.04 22.98 16.21
N GLU A 135 -1.34 24.12 16.85
CA GLU A 135 -1.16 24.31 18.28
C GLU A 135 -2.05 23.34 19.10
N ALA A 136 -3.33 23.23 18.73
CA ALA A 136 -4.25 22.29 19.40
C ALA A 136 -3.81 20.83 19.24
N THR A 137 -3.28 20.47 18.07
CA THR A 137 -2.74 19.14 17.80
C THR A 137 -1.47 18.87 18.61
N GLN A 138 -0.59 19.88 18.72
CA GLN A 138 0.61 19.80 19.55
C GLN A 138 0.24 19.57 21.02
N ASP A 139 -0.65 20.40 21.56
CA ASP A 139 -1.11 20.29 22.95
C ASP A 139 -1.72 18.91 23.24
N PHE A 140 -2.56 18.41 22.34
CA PHE A 140 -3.15 17.08 22.46
C PHE A 140 -2.09 15.97 22.47
N LEU A 141 -1.11 16.04 21.56
CA LEU A 141 -0.03 15.04 21.49
C LEU A 141 0.88 15.13 22.72
N GLU A 142 1.21 16.34 23.20
CA GLU A 142 1.99 16.54 24.44
C GLU A 142 1.27 15.95 25.66
N ASP A 143 -0.05 16.10 25.73
CA ASP A 143 -0.87 15.50 26.82
C ASP A 143 -0.89 13.96 26.71
N VAL A 144 -1.09 13.40 25.51
CA VAL A 144 -1.12 11.95 25.28
C VAL A 144 0.24 11.30 25.58
N PHE A 145 1.34 11.93 25.18
CA PHE A 145 2.69 11.39 25.39
C PHE A 145 3.32 11.80 26.72
N GLY A 146 2.75 12.79 27.43
CA GLY A 146 3.23 13.27 28.72
C GLY A 146 4.60 13.99 28.65
N GLN A 147 5.02 14.42 27.48
CA GLN A 147 6.29 15.12 27.22
C GLN A 147 6.13 16.15 26.12
N LYS A 148 6.92 17.21 26.16
CA LYS A 148 6.95 18.24 25.13
C LYS A 148 7.70 17.77 23.91
N PHE A 149 7.15 18.07 22.74
CA PHE A 149 7.87 17.93 21.46
C PHE A 149 8.85 19.11 21.31
N GLY A 150 9.96 18.87 20.57
CA GLY A 150 10.94 19.93 20.31
C GLY A 150 10.36 21.04 19.42
N GLU A 151 10.90 22.25 19.55
CA GLU A 151 10.49 23.42 18.77
C GLU A 151 10.70 23.26 17.24
N ASP A 152 11.45 22.24 16.80
CA ASP A 152 11.75 21.96 15.40
C ASP A 152 10.67 21.11 14.68
N VAL A 153 9.58 20.72 15.36
CA VAL A 153 8.52 19.90 14.75
C VAL A 153 7.43 20.80 14.18
N ASP A 154 7.28 20.75 12.87
CA ASP A 154 6.17 21.44 12.19
C ASP A 154 4.89 20.59 12.30
N PHE A 155 3.98 21.01 13.19
CA PHE A 155 2.69 20.36 13.41
C PHE A 155 1.64 20.71 12.33
N SER A 156 1.94 21.63 11.43
CA SER A 156 1.12 21.88 10.23
C SER A 156 1.40 20.87 9.11
N ASP A 157 2.55 20.16 9.15
CA ASP A 157 2.89 19.09 8.23
C ASP A 157 2.55 17.71 8.82
N PRO A 158 1.55 16.98 8.28
CA PRO A 158 1.16 15.65 8.75
C PRO A 158 2.29 14.61 8.71
N GLU A 159 3.22 14.74 7.76
CA GLU A 159 4.37 13.82 7.67
C GLU A 159 5.41 14.11 8.76
N ALA A 160 5.67 15.39 9.05
CA ALA A 160 6.56 15.79 10.13
C ALA A 160 6.00 15.35 11.48
N MET A 161 4.70 15.52 11.70
CA MET A 161 3.98 15.08 12.90
C MET A 161 4.03 13.56 13.06
N LEU A 162 3.79 12.79 12.01
CA LEU A 162 3.85 11.33 12.04
C LEU A 162 5.28 10.85 12.36
N ARG A 163 6.30 11.45 11.74
CA ARG A 163 7.72 11.14 12.00
C ARG A 163 8.09 11.42 13.46
N ALA A 164 7.71 12.58 13.98
CA ALA A 164 7.98 12.95 15.36
C ALA A 164 7.29 11.99 16.37
N SER A 165 6.02 11.65 16.12
CA SER A 165 5.27 10.69 16.94
C SER A 165 5.87 9.29 16.91
N MET A 166 6.28 8.79 15.74
CA MET A 166 6.96 7.48 15.62
C MET A 166 8.32 7.46 16.30
N GLU A 167 9.09 8.55 16.19
CA GLU A 167 10.39 8.65 16.85
C GLU A 167 10.22 8.71 18.37
N HIS A 168 9.22 9.42 18.85
CA HIS A 168 8.88 9.48 20.26
C HIS A 168 8.48 8.11 20.82
N MET A 169 7.58 7.37 20.14
CA MET A 169 7.23 6.00 20.52
C MET A 169 8.45 5.07 20.52
N ARG A 170 9.38 5.22 19.58
CA ARG A 170 10.61 4.44 19.53
C ARG A 170 11.53 4.74 20.73
N ARG A 171 11.67 6.02 21.09
CA ARG A 171 12.45 6.43 22.28
C ARG A 171 11.82 5.92 23.58
N ALA A 172 10.49 6.01 23.71
CA ALA A 172 9.76 5.49 24.86
C ALA A 172 9.88 3.97 25.00
N ALA A 173 9.81 3.23 23.88
CA ALA A 173 10.04 1.78 23.87
C ALA A 173 11.47 1.39 24.26
N GLN A 174 12.48 2.17 23.84
CA GLN A 174 13.89 1.96 24.22
C GLN A 174 14.14 2.30 25.70
N ALA A 175 13.53 3.38 26.21
CA ALA A 175 13.63 3.75 27.63
C ALA A 175 12.94 2.72 28.54
N GLY A 176 11.80 2.16 28.12
CA GLY A 176 11.12 1.06 28.82
C GLY A 176 11.93 -0.22 28.89
N GLN A 177 12.72 -0.54 27.84
CA GLN A 177 13.65 -1.67 27.85
C GLN A 177 14.86 -1.43 28.77
N ALA A 178 15.39 -0.20 28.80
CA ALA A 178 16.52 0.16 29.66
C ALA A 178 16.15 0.14 31.16
N THR A 179 14.92 0.47 31.51
CA THR A 179 14.42 0.39 32.90
C THR A 179 14.14 -1.03 33.37
N GLN A 180 13.70 -1.93 32.45
CA GLN A 180 13.54 -3.35 32.77
C GLN A 180 14.91 -4.06 32.95
N ASP A 181 15.91 -3.71 32.13
CA ASP A 181 17.28 -4.22 32.30
C ASP A 181 17.97 -3.72 33.57
N GLY A 182 17.59 -2.55 34.07
CA GLY A 182 18.15 -1.94 35.29
C GLY A 182 17.58 -2.48 36.62
N GLN A 183 16.36 -3.00 36.64
CA GLN A 183 15.75 -3.59 37.83
C GLN A 183 16.02 -5.09 37.99
N ASP A 184 16.26 -5.82 36.90
CA ASP A 184 16.59 -7.25 36.94
C ASP A 184 18.10 -7.53 37.28
N ALA A 185 18.92 -6.49 37.38
CA ALA A 185 20.36 -6.63 37.58
C ALA A 185 20.79 -6.82 39.03
N ARG A 186 19.88 -6.80 40.03
CA ARG A 186 20.28 -6.86 41.46
C ARG A 186 20.10 -8.20 42.17
N ASP A 187 19.38 -9.16 41.60
CA ASP A 187 19.29 -10.48 42.24
C ASP A 187 19.03 -11.59 41.21
N LYS A 188 20.09 -12.25 40.74
CA LYS A 188 20.16 -13.70 40.45
C LYS A 188 21.42 -14.07 39.65
N PRO A 189 22.05 -15.25 39.92
CA PRO A 189 23.24 -15.67 39.21
C PRO A 189 22.97 -15.95 37.74
N LYS A 190 23.93 -15.60 36.87
CA LYS A 190 23.90 -15.76 35.40
C LYS A 190 23.60 -17.23 34.99
N ALA A 191 22.35 -17.61 34.98
CA ALA A 191 21.90 -18.74 34.20
C ALA A 191 21.81 -18.28 32.74
N ARG A 192 22.69 -18.78 31.86
CA ARG A 192 22.57 -18.68 30.41
C ARG A 192 21.13 -19.10 30.03
N ARG A 193 20.27 -18.13 29.75
CA ARG A 193 18.93 -18.40 29.19
C ARG A 193 19.14 -19.19 27.89
N ALA A 194 18.90 -20.49 27.94
CA ALA A 194 18.89 -21.32 26.76
C ALA A 194 17.80 -20.78 25.82
N LYS A 195 18.20 -20.37 24.61
CA LYS A 195 17.25 -19.98 23.56
C LYS A 195 16.14 -21.05 23.47
N PRO A 196 14.84 -20.66 23.37
CA PRO A 196 13.75 -21.62 23.27
C PRO A 196 14.03 -22.63 22.15
N ALA A 197 13.76 -23.90 22.39
CA ALA A 197 14.05 -24.99 21.43
C ALA A 197 13.47 -24.71 20.02
N ARG A 198 12.36 -23.96 19.93
CA ARG A 198 11.80 -23.48 18.67
C ARG A 198 12.69 -22.50 17.91
N LEU A 199 13.37 -21.56 18.62
CA LEU A 199 14.29 -20.61 18.00
C LEU A 199 15.57 -21.31 17.49
N LYS A 200 16.12 -22.23 18.27
CA LYS A 200 17.27 -23.06 17.86
C LYS A 200 16.95 -23.93 16.66
N LYS A 201 15.74 -24.47 16.60
CA LYS A 201 15.29 -25.28 15.45
C LYS A 201 15.09 -24.42 14.20
N ALA A 202 14.51 -23.23 14.33
CA ALA A 202 14.36 -22.28 13.22
C ALA A 202 15.72 -21.77 12.71
N GLU A 203 16.67 -21.47 13.60
CA GLU A 203 18.04 -21.07 13.23
C GLU A 203 18.79 -22.21 12.50
N ALA A 204 18.65 -23.45 12.96
CA ALA A 204 19.24 -24.62 12.29
C ALA A 204 18.61 -24.85 10.90
N GLU A 205 17.28 -24.79 10.80
CA GLU A 205 16.55 -24.91 9.52
C GLU A 205 16.97 -23.79 8.54
N ALA A 206 17.17 -22.56 9.02
CA ALA A 206 17.62 -21.44 8.18
C ALA A 206 19.08 -21.60 7.71
N GLN A 207 19.96 -22.17 8.57
CA GLN A 207 21.34 -22.48 8.19
C GLN A 207 21.41 -23.60 7.16
N ASP A 208 20.61 -24.67 7.32
CA ASP A 208 20.50 -25.77 6.36
C ASP A 208 19.92 -25.29 5.02
N ALA A 209 18.93 -24.39 5.05
CA ALA A 209 18.36 -23.76 3.87
C ALA A 209 19.41 -22.92 3.10
N SER A 210 20.21 -22.13 3.81
CA SER A 210 21.30 -21.35 3.20
C SER A 210 22.41 -22.24 2.62
N ALA A 211 22.70 -23.37 3.26
CA ALA A 211 23.65 -24.36 2.75
C ALA A 211 23.12 -25.07 1.48
N ALA A 212 21.82 -25.39 1.45
CA ALA A 212 21.16 -25.98 0.29
C ALA A 212 21.18 -25.02 -0.90
N LEU A 213 20.83 -23.75 -0.70
CA LEU A 213 20.87 -22.71 -1.74
C LEU A 213 22.28 -22.56 -2.33
N ARG A 214 23.32 -22.50 -1.49
CA ARG A 214 24.72 -22.48 -1.94
C ARG A 214 25.12 -23.74 -2.71
N THR A 215 24.59 -24.88 -2.32
CA THR A 215 24.89 -26.17 -3.01
C THR A 215 24.28 -26.20 -4.39
N ILE A 216 23.01 -25.80 -4.52
CA ILE A 216 22.31 -25.72 -5.80
C ILE A 216 23.01 -24.72 -6.74
N PHE A 217 23.33 -23.54 -6.21
CA PHE A 217 24.05 -22.53 -6.99
C PHE A 217 25.42 -23.04 -7.50
N ARG A 218 26.21 -23.72 -6.65
CA ARG A 218 27.48 -24.32 -7.08
C ARG A 218 27.31 -25.39 -8.15
N GLN A 219 26.27 -26.22 -8.05
CA GLN A 219 25.96 -27.23 -9.06
C GLN A 219 25.59 -26.57 -10.39
N LEU A 220 24.74 -25.53 -10.35
CA LEU A 220 24.38 -24.72 -11.50
C LEU A 220 25.60 -24.05 -12.13
N ALA A 221 26.42 -23.36 -11.32
CA ALA A 221 27.61 -22.69 -11.79
C ALA A 221 28.60 -23.68 -12.47
N SER A 222 28.74 -24.90 -11.93
CA SER A 222 29.57 -25.94 -12.56
C SER A 222 28.98 -26.48 -13.86
N ALA A 223 27.64 -26.60 -13.95
CA ALA A 223 26.95 -27.12 -15.14
C ALA A 223 26.86 -26.07 -16.27
N LEU A 224 26.73 -24.81 -15.90
CA LEU A 224 26.50 -23.67 -16.82
C LEU A 224 27.80 -22.91 -17.15
N HIS A 225 28.96 -23.35 -16.67
CA HIS A 225 30.23 -22.63 -16.90
C HIS A 225 30.55 -22.51 -18.40
N PRO A 226 30.62 -21.29 -18.99
CA PRO A 226 30.75 -21.08 -20.42
C PRO A 226 32.09 -21.57 -20.97
N ASP A 227 33.17 -21.66 -20.17
CA ASP A 227 34.48 -22.11 -20.62
C ASP A 227 34.56 -23.61 -20.92
N ARG A 228 33.54 -24.35 -20.51
CA ARG A 228 33.42 -25.79 -20.78
C ARG A 228 32.71 -26.12 -22.10
N GLU A 229 32.25 -25.07 -22.81
CA GLU A 229 31.47 -25.23 -24.03
C GLU A 229 32.26 -24.74 -25.24
N THR A 230 32.36 -25.61 -26.25
CA THR A 230 33.05 -25.31 -27.48
C THR A 230 32.16 -24.68 -28.55
N ASP A 231 30.84 -24.95 -28.48
CA ASP A 231 29.86 -24.36 -29.39
C ASP A 231 29.55 -22.92 -28.99
N PRO A 232 29.73 -21.93 -29.91
CA PRO A 232 29.44 -20.50 -29.60
C PRO A 232 27.99 -20.24 -29.23
N VAL A 233 27.02 -20.95 -29.79
CA VAL A 233 25.58 -20.78 -29.53
C VAL A 233 25.23 -21.30 -28.13
N GLU A 234 25.71 -22.50 -27.80
CA GLU A 234 25.50 -23.08 -26.46
C GLU A 234 26.27 -22.30 -25.37
N ARG A 235 27.44 -21.74 -25.69
CA ARG A 235 28.19 -20.85 -24.79
C ARG A 235 27.40 -19.60 -24.48
N ALA A 236 26.81 -18.93 -25.48
CA ALA A 236 25.97 -17.74 -25.26
C ALA A 236 24.73 -18.09 -24.43
N ARG A 237 24.09 -19.22 -24.68
CA ARG A 237 22.95 -19.71 -23.89
C ARG A 237 23.32 -19.98 -22.43
N LYS A 238 24.44 -20.69 -22.19
CA LYS A 238 24.95 -20.96 -20.83
C LYS A 238 25.32 -19.68 -20.10
N THR A 239 25.88 -18.69 -20.78
CA THR A 239 26.19 -17.36 -20.20
C THR A 239 24.93 -16.65 -19.76
N ALA A 240 23.87 -16.66 -20.56
CA ALA A 240 22.58 -16.06 -20.16
C ALA A 240 21.98 -16.76 -18.94
N LEU A 241 21.94 -18.10 -18.93
CA LEU A 241 21.45 -18.88 -17.79
C LEU A 241 22.29 -18.66 -16.52
N MET A 242 23.60 -18.49 -16.65
CA MET A 242 24.48 -18.19 -15.51
C MET A 242 24.21 -16.79 -14.93
N SER A 243 23.93 -15.80 -15.79
CA SER A 243 23.52 -14.45 -15.34
C SER A 243 22.19 -14.51 -14.55
N GLU A 244 21.21 -15.28 -15.06
CA GLU A 244 19.95 -15.50 -14.34
C GLU A 244 20.19 -16.22 -13.00
N ALA A 245 21.10 -17.18 -12.94
CA ALA A 245 21.45 -17.90 -11.72
C ALA A 245 22.10 -16.99 -10.67
N ASN A 246 23.00 -16.10 -11.07
CA ASN A 246 23.60 -15.10 -10.19
C ASN A 246 22.52 -14.18 -9.60
N ALA A 247 21.66 -13.63 -10.45
CA ALA A 247 20.56 -12.74 -10.00
C ALA A 247 19.57 -13.46 -9.07
N ALA A 248 19.29 -14.75 -9.31
CA ALA A 248 18.44 -15.55 -8.44
C ALA A 248 19.12 -15.85 -7.09
N TYR A 249 20.43 -16.10 -7.09
CA TYR A 249 21.21 -16.35 -5.89
C TYR A 249 21.28 -15.09 -4.98
N ASP A 250 21.53 -13.92 -5.58
CA ASP A 250 21.59 -12.64 -4.86
C ASP A 250 20.24 -12.31 -4.18
N ARG A 251 19.13 -12.61 -4.86
CA ARG A 251 17.78 -12.48 -4.30
C ARG A 251 17.38 -13.61 -3.35
N ARG A 252 18.24 -14.61 -3.14
CA ARG A 252 17.94 -15.86 -2.42
C ARG A 252 16.69 -16.57 -2.95
N ASP A 253 16.45 -16.46 -4.26
CA ASP A 253 15.30 -17.06 -4.94
C ASP A 253 15.57 -18.52 -5.29
N LEU A 254 15.28 -19.39 -4.34
CA LEU A 254 15.44 -20.84 -4.51
C LEU A 254 14.63 -21.37 -5.68
N LEU A 255 13.43 -20.84 -5.88
CA LEU A 255 12.54 -21.32 -6.93
C LEU A 255 13.15 -21.05 -8.30
N ALA A 256 13.67 -19.84 -8.52
CA ALA A 256 14.38 -19.50 -9.76
C ALA A 256 15.62 -20.37 -9.95
N LEU A 257 16.41 -20.64 -8.88
CA LEU A 257 17.56 -21.53 -8.96
C LEU A 257 17.19 -22.97 -9.31
N LEU A 258 16.12 -23.51 -8.73
CA LEU A 258 15.62 -24.85 -9.06
C LEU A 258 15.08 -24.92 -10.50
N GLN A 259 14.42 -23.87 -10.97
CA GLN A 259 13.98 -23.78 -12.36
C GLN A 259 15.15 -23.77 -13.34
N LEU A 260 16.20 -23.03 -13.02
CA LEU A 260 17.42 -22.98 -13.81
C LEU A 260 18.16 -24.32 -13.80
N GLN A 261 18.21 -25.00 -12.62
CA GLN A 261 18.77 -26.33 -12.52
C GLN A 261 18.01 -27.33 -13.39
N LEU A 262 16.69 -27.27 -13.36
CA LEU A 262 15.86 -28.13 -14.22
C LEU A 262 16.08 -27.85 -15.71
N ARG A 263 16.20 -26.56 -16.12
CA ARG A 263 16.53 -26.22 -17.51
C ARG A 263 17.91 -26.77 -17.91
N ALA A 264 18.88 -26.75 -16.99
CA ALA A 264 20.21 -27.32 -17.22
C ALA A 264 20.20 -28.84 -17.22
N ASP A 265 19.43 -29.50 -16.33
CA ASP A 265 19.33 -30.94 -16.18
C ASP A 265 18.50 -31.60 -17.30
N LEU A 266 17.44 -30.94 -17.79
CA LEU A 266 16.69 -31.36 -18.98
C LEU A 266 17.58 -31.39 -20.24
N ALA A 267 18.54 -30.47 -20.34
CA ALA A 267 19.56 -30.51 -21.38
C ALA A 267 20.53 -31.68 -21.19
N ASN A 268 20.71 -32.20 -19.97
CA ASN A 268 21.66 -33.28 -19.63
C ASN A 268 20.99 -34.65 -19.33
N GLY A 269 19.65 -34.80 -19.52
CA GLY A 269 18.93 -36.07 -19.37
C GLY A 269 18.77 -36.59 -17.93
N GLN A 270 19.03 -35.77 -16.92
CA GLN A 270 18.85 -36.15 -15.51
C GLN A 270 17.49 -35.64 -14.95
N THR A 271 16.79 -36.48 -14.16
CA THR A 271 15.48 -36.14 -13.60
C THR A 271 15.55 -35.72 -12.13
N VAL A 272 14.67 -34.81 -11.74
CA VAL A 272 14.48 -34.29 -10.37
C VAL A 272 14.21 -35.41 -9.33
N ALA A 273 13.83 -36.61 -9.78
CA ALA A 273 13.57 -37.80 -8.94
C ALA A 273 14.78 -38.25 -8.09
N LYS A 274 15.99 -37.81 -8.38
CA LYS A 274 17.24 -38.17 -7.68
C LYS A 274 17.69 -37.22 -6.59
N LEU A 275 16.89 -36.19 -6.25
CA LEU A 275 17.19 -35.35 -5.10
C LEU A 275 17.18 -36.19 -3.82
N ALA A 276 18.35 -36.33 -3.19
CA ALA A 276 18.50 -37.09 -1.97
C ALA A 276 17.52 -36.58 -0.89
N HIS A 277 16.95 -37.48 -0.09
CA HIS A 277 15.92 -37.21 0.90
C HIS A 277 16.27 -36.04 1.85
N ASP A 278 17.56 -35.89 2.18
CA ASP A 278 18.09 -34.84 3.07
C ASP A 278 17.99 -33.44 2.44
N LYS A 279 18.16 -33.33 1.11
CA LYS A 279 17.99 -32.07 0.40
C LYS A 279 16.53 -31.64 0.30
N LEU A 280 15.59 -32.60 0.24
CA LEU A 280 14.16 -32.34 0.11
C LEU A 280 13.59 -31.63 1.35
N ALA A 281 14.07 -31.98 2.55
CA ALA A 281 13.66 -31.33 3.80
C ALA A 281 14.09 -29.85 3.83
N ALA A 282 15.34 -29.55 3.45
CA ALA A 282 15.86 -28.18 3.38
C ALA A 282 15.12 -27.34 2.32
N LEU A 283 14.85 -27.93 1.14
CA LEU A 283 14.09 -27.26 0.08
C LEU A 283 12.63 -26.99 0.50
N THR A 284 12.03 -27.92 1.23
CA THR A 284 10.66 -27.74 1.78
C THR A 284 10.60 -26.60 2.79
N ALA A 285 11.63 -26.45 3.63
CA ALA A 285 11.74 -25.35 4.60
C ALA A 285 11.85 -23.98 3.88
N LEU A 286 12.70 -23.91 2.85
CA LEU A 286 12.85 -22.68 2.04
C LEU A 286 11.56 -22.31 1.28
N LEU A 287 10.86 -23.28 0.69
CA LEU A 287 9.57 -23.04 0.04
C LEU A 287 8.51 -22.55 1.02
N LYS A 288 8.53 -23.08 2.26
CA LYS A 288 7.64 -22.59 3.33
C LYS A 288 7.94 -21.14 3.67
N GLU A 289 9.21 -20.81 3.88
CA GLU A 289 9.64 -19.43 4.14
C GLU A 289 9.22 -18.51 2.99
N ARG A 290 9.46 -18.92 1.74
CA ARG A 290 9.04 -18.16 0.55
C ARG A 290 7.52 -17.96 0.49
N ALA A 291 6.74 -19.00 0.76
CA ALA A 291 5.29 -18.89 0.80
C ALA A 291 4.81 -17.92 1.90
N ASP A 292 5.46 -17.94 3.06
CA ASP A 292 5.15 -17.04 4.18
C ASP A 292 5.55 -15.58 3.86
N VAL A 293 6.64 -15.36 3.11
CA VAL A 293 7.02 -14.04 2.57
C VAL A 293 5.99 -13.55 1.57
N LEU A 294 5.65 -14.35 0.56
CA LEU A 294 4.63 -14.01 -0.45
C LEU A 294 3.26 -13.71 0.17
N GLN A 295 2.89 -14.44 1.22
CA GLN A 295 1.64 -14.18 1.96
C GLN A 295 1.64 -12.78 2.60
N ARG A 296 2.77 -12.36 3.17
CA ARG A 296 2.94 -11.01 3.73
C ARG A 296 2.96 -9.94 2.65
N GLU A 297 3.68 -10.18 1.55
CA GLU A 297 3.71 -9.28 0.39
C GLU A 297 2.30 -9.05 -0.18
N LEU A 298 1.50 -10.12 -0.32
CA LEU A 298 0.10 -10.00 -0.76
C LEU A 298 -0.73 -9.16 0.21
N ALA A 299 -0.61 -9.41 1.52
CA ALA A 299 -1.35 -8.65 2.53
C ALA A 299 -0.98 -7.16 2.51
N VAL A 300 0.30 -6.83 2.37
CA VAL A 300 0.80 -5.46 2.25
C VAL A 300 0.27 -4.81 0.97
N ALA A 301 0.36 -5.49 -0.18
CA ALA A 301 -0.13 -4.98 -1.46
C ALA A 301 -1.65 -4.72 -1.41
N GLU A 302 -2.44 -5.66 -0.89
CA GLU A 302 -3.88 -5.47 -0.72
C GLU A 302 -4.21 -4.33 0.25
N GLN A 303 -3.43 -4.13 1.32
CA GLN A 303 -3.62 -3.04 2.26
C GLN A 303 -3.29 -1.69 1.62
N GLN A 304 -2.18 -1.58 0.89
CA GLN A 304 -1.80 -0.36 0.18
C GLN A 304 -2.88 0.06 -0.83
N ILE A 305 -3.40 -0.88 -1.61
CA ILE A 305 -4.48 -0.63 -2.58
C ILE A 305 -5.76 -0.18 -1.89
N ARG A 306 -6.10 -0.76 -0.72
CA ARG A 306 -7.27 -0.31 0.05
C ARG A 306 -7.11 1.13 0.54
N MET A 307 -5.93 1.46 1.05
CA MET A 307 -5.63 2.83 1.49
C MET A 307 -5.68 3.82 0.33
N GLU A 308 -5.03 3.48 -0.78
CA GLU A 308 -4.98 4.33 -1.97
C GLU A 308 -6.37 4.63 -2.55
N PHE A 309 -7.25 3.63 -2.58
CA PHE A 309 -8.58 3.80 -3.17
C PHE A 309 -9.68 4.10 -2.14
N GLY A 310 -9.36 4.27 -0.87
CA GLY A 310 -10.36 4.52 0.18
C GLY A 310 -11.36 3.37 0.38
N LEU A 311 -10.97 2.13 0.13
CA LEU A 311 -11.84 0.97 0.25
C LEU A 311 -12.03 0.57 1.72
N LEU A 312 -13.13 0.97 2.33
CA LEU A 312 -13.41 0.76 3.76
C LEU A 312 -13.76 -0.68 4.15
N ARG A 313 -14.01 -1.58 3.19
CA ARG A 313 -14.46 -2.95 3.46
C ARG A 313 -13.30 -3.92 3.60
N PHE A 314 -13.31 -4.72 4.68
CA PHE A 314 -12.45 -5.89 4.84
C PHE A 314 -12.87 -6.97 3.83
N GLY A 315 -11.90 -7.51 3.09
CA GLY A 315 -12.12 -8.56 2.11
C GLY A 315 -11.03 -8.59 1.05
N ALA A 316 -11.00 -9.66 0.26
CA ALA A 316 -10.08 -9.76 -0.86
C ALA A 316 -10.43 -8.75 -1.96
N ILE A 317 -9.41 -8.09 -2.49
CA ILE A 317 -9.56 -7.21 -3.65
C ILE A 317 -9.98 -8.07 -4.86
N SER A 318 -11.05 -7.66 -5.52
CA SER A 318 -11.55 -8.31 -6.73
C SER A 318 -11.95 -7.29 -7.77
N GLU A 319 -11.96 -7.71 -9.03
CA GLU A 319 -12.39 -6.87 -10.15
C GLU A 319 -13.81 -6.31 -9.96
N GLY A 320 -14.72 -7.13 -9.41
CA GLY A 320 -16.10 -6.71 -9.14
C GLY A 320 -16.19 -5.59 -8.10
N VAL A 321 -15.36 -5.64 -7.04
CA VAL A 321 -15.30 -4.60 -6.01
C VAL A 321 -14.77 -3.30 -6.62
N LEU A 322 -13.67 -3.35 -7.35
CA LEU A 322 -13.05 -2.17 -7.96
C LEU A 322 -13.93 -1.53 -9.02
N ARG A 323 -14.62 -2.34 -9.83
CA ARG A 323 -15.57 -1.84 -10.84
C ARG A 323 -16.78 -1.17 -10.20
N ARG A 324 -17.33 -1.73 -9.13
CA ARG A 324 -18.43 -1.12 -8.38
C ARG A 324 -17.99 0.21 -7.77
N HIS A 325 -16.82 0.26 -7.17
CA HIS A 325 -16.25 1.50 -6.61
C HIS A 325 -16.21 2.63 -7.65
N ILE A 326 -15.71 2.38 -8.87
CA ILE A 326 -15.73 3.37 -9.96
C ILE A 326 -17.16 3.79 -10.32
N ALA A 327 -18.09 2.85 -10.38
CA ALA A 327 -19.48 3.15 -10.74
C ALA A 327 -20.18 4.00 -9.66
N ASP A 328 -19.94 3.69 -8.39
CA ASP A 328 -20.48 4.43 -7.25
C ASP A 328 -19.94 5.88 -7.25
N GLN A 329 -18.60 6.06 -7.38
CA GLN A 329 -18.00 7.39 -7.51
C GLN A 329 -18.55 8.19 -8.70
N GLN A 330 -18.70 7.57 -9.87
CA GLN A 330 -19.29 8.24 -11.03
C GLN A 330 -20.72 8.69 -10.75
N SER A 331 -21.53 7.84 -10.14
CA SER A 331 -22.94 8.13 -9.86
C SER A 331 -23.08 9.27 -8.85
N GLU A 332 -22.26 9.27 -7.80
CA GLU A 332 -22.20 10.31 -6.78
C GLU A 332 -21.78 11.65 -7.40
N LEU A 333 -20.69 11.69 -8.13
CA LEU A 333 -20.22 12.92 -8.79
C LEU A 333 -21.22 13.47 -9.81
N GLN A 334 -21.87 12.61 -10.58
CA GLN A 334 -22.91 13.04 -11.55
C GLN A 334 -24.12 13.63 -10.83
N PHE A 335 -24.52 13.07 -9.71
CA PHE A 335 -25.57 13.60 -8.86
C PHE A 335 -25.21 14.99 -8.34
N ASP A 336 -24.02 15.14 -7.75
CA ASP A 336 -23.50 16.39 -7.20
C ASP A 336 -23.42 17.48 -8.28
N ILE A 337 -22.81 17.16 -9.42
CA ILE A 337 -22.74 18.06 -10.58
C ILE A 337 -24.11 18.53 -11.00
N SER A 338 -25.07 17.60 -11.09
CA SER A 338 -26.43 17.92 -11.47
C SER A 338 -27.14 18.82 -10.48
N GLN A 339 -26.90 18.58 -9.19
CA GLN A 339 -27.43 19.41 -8.09
C GLN A 339 -26.82 20.82 -8.15
N MET A 340 -25.49 20.92 -8.19
CA MET A 340 -24.79 22.22 -8.27
C MET A 340 -25.19 23.04 -9.48
N GLN A 341 -25.38 22.38 -10.65
CA GLN A 341 -25.85 23.07 -11.85
C GLN A 341 -27.26 23.62 -11.69
N ARG A 342 -28.16 22.90 -11.03
CA ARG A 342 -29.52 23.39 -10.71
C ARG A 342 -29.45 24.59 -9.78
N ASP A 343 -28.67 24.47 -8.71
CA ASP A 343 -28.49 25.51 -7.71
C ASP A 343 -27.93 26.80 -8.34
N LEU A 344 -26.84 26.71 -9.09
CA LEU A 344 -26.23 27.84 -9.80
C LEU A 344 -27.18 28.57 -10.75
N ARG A 345 -28.13 27.86 -11.34
CA ARG A 345 -29.17 28.50 -12.21
C ARG A 345 -30.22 29.21 -11.39
N THR A 346 -30.68 28.57 -10.31
CA THR A 346 -31.85 29.03 -9.56
C THR A 346 -31.51 30.10 -8.53
N ILE A 347 -30.37 30.03 -7.87
CA ILE A 347 -29.93 31.01 -6.81
C ILE A 347 -29.55 32.38 -7.39
N ARG A 348 -29.59 32.58 -8.70
CA ARG A 348 -29.47 33.91 -9.31
C ARG A 348 -30.66 34.81 -9.00
N ASP A 349 -31.84 34.22 -8.75
CA ASP A 349 -33.03 34.91 -8.25
C ASP A 349 -32.90 35.16 -6.72
N ASP A 350 -33.27 36.37 -6.28
CA ASP A 350 -33.11 36.80 -4.89
C ASP A 350 -34.00 36.01 -3.91
N ALA A 351 -35.23 35.71 -4.31
CA ALA A 351 -36.17 35.00 -3.45
C ALA A 351 -35.78 33.52 -3.34
N VAL A 352 -35.30 32.93 -4.43
CA VAL A 352 -34.81 31.55 -4.48
C VAL A 352 -33.50 31.44 -3.69
N PHE A 353 -32.59 32.39 -3.82
CA PHE A 353 -31.36 32.40 -3.05
C PHE A 353 -31.60 32.41 -1.54
N LYS A 354 -32.52 33.30 -1.07
CA LYS A 354 -32.86 33.35 0.35
C LYS A 354 -33.54 32.08 0.86
N ARG A 355 -34.23 31.33 0.02
CA ARG A 355 -34.81 30.03 0.35
C ARG A 355 -33.74 28.98 0.38
N TRP A 356 -32.87 28.93 -0.62
CA TRP A 356 -31.74 28.00 -0.72
C TRP A 356 -30.82 28.11 0.50
N LEU A 357 -30.43 29.31 0.96
CA LEU A 357 -29.63 29.51 2.18
C LEU A 357 -30.29 28.88 3.42
N ARG A 358 -31.63 28.96 3.52
CA ARG A 358 -32.34 28.35 4.64
C ARG A 358 -32.37 26.83 4.58
N GLU A 359 -32.37 26.27 3.38
CA GLU A 359 -32.34 24.82 3.14
C GLU A 359 -30.95 24.23 3.46
N GLN A 360 -29.88 24.91 3.09
CA GLN A 360 -28.50 24.49 3.41
C GLN A 360 -28.23 24.46 4.93
N HIS A 361 -28.87 25.34 5.70
CA HIS A 361 -28.64 25.41 7.15
C HIS A 361 -29.61 24.52 7.98
N ARG A 362 -30.45 23.73 7.32
CA ARG A 362 -31.21 22.71 8.04
C ARG A 362 -30.24 21.58 8.44
N PRO A 363 -30.02 21.37 9.78
CA PRO A 363 -29.31 20.18 10.20
C PRO A 363 -30.08 18.99 9.61
N ALA A 364 -29.39 17.94 9.20
CA ALA A 364 -29.98 16.66 8.77
C ALA A 364 -30.77 16.06 9.96
N ARG A 365 -31.94 16.65 10.21
CA ARG A 365 -32.97 16.10 11.07
C ARG A 365 -33.83 15.22 10.17
N ASP A 366 -33.91 13.98 10.53
CA ASP A 366 -34.75 12.92 9.97
C ASP A 366 -34.19 12.15 8.75
N ALA A 367 -33.14 11.40 9.04
CA ALA A 367 -32.88 10.11 8.38
C ALA A 367 -32.66 9.06 9.46
N PHE A 368 -33.74 8.69 10.16
CA PHE A 368 -33.84 7.43 10.91
C PHE A 368 -34.94 6.59 10.30
#